data_03f09b259a41b92dc7387de563cfc8a6
#
_entry.id   03f09b259a41b92dc7387de563cfc8a6
#
_cell.length_a   1.000
_cell.length_b   1.000
_cell.length_c   1.000
_cell.angle_alpha   90.00
_cell.angle_beta   90.00
_cell.angle_gamma   90.00
#
_symmetry.space_group_name_H-M   'P 1'
#
loop_
_entity.id
_entity.type
_entity.pdbx_description
1 polymer ?
#
loop_
_entity_poly.entity_id
_entity_poly.type
_entity_poly.pdbx_seq_one_letter_code
_entity_poly.pdbx_strand_id
1 'polypeptide(L)' 'MENFGAVLKDIRISKNFRLKDLSCNEISESTISRFENGITKLSINHFYILLNRLGISFSEFEELVHCYYSKKECFF' A
#
# COMPACT_ATOMS: atom_id res chain seq x y z
N MET A 1 -13.31 4.10 -8.01
CA MET A 1 -12.48 4.65 -6.97
C MET A 1 -11.25 3.81 -6.71
N GLU A 2 -10.13 4.44 -6.59
CA GLU A 2 -8.88 3.71 -6.40
C GLU A 2 -8.85 3.05 -5.04
N ASN A 3 -8.31 1.85 -5.01
CA ASN A 3 -8.11 1.14 -3.77
C ASN A 3 -6.61 1.12 -3.48
N PHE A 4 -6.16 2.15 -2.81
CA PHE A 4 -4.74 2.27 -2.50
C PHE A 4 -4.27 1.14 -1.60
N GLY A 5 -5.17 0.61 -0.78
CA GLY A 5 -4.81 -0.52 0.06
C GLY A 5 -4.44 -1.75 -0.73
N ALA A 6 -5.20 -2.02 -1.80
CA ALA A 6 -4.90 -3.18 -2.64
C ALA A 6 -3.55 -3.01 -3.35
N VAL A 7 -3.26 -1.80 -3.81
CA VAL A 7 -1.98 -1.54 -4.46
C VAL A 7 -0.84 -1.69 -3.46
N LEU A 8 -1.03 -1.16 -2.25
CA LEU A 8 -0.01 -1.28 -1.21
C LEU A 8 0.26 -2.74 -0.89
N LYS A 9 -0.81 -3.54 -0.82
CA LYS A 9 -0.65 -4.96 -0.53
C LYS A 9 0.15 -5.66 -1.62
N ASP A 10 -0.14 -5.37 -2.88
CA ASP A 10 0.60 -5.96 -3.99
C ASP A 10 2.08 -5.59 -3.92
N ILE A 11 2.38 -4.34 -3.62
CA ILE A 11 3.77 -3.90 -3.50
C ILE A 11 4.45 -4.64 -2.36
N ARG A 12 3.77 -4.73 -1.22
CA ARG A 12 4.33 -5.39 -0.05
C ARG A 12 4.68 -6.83 -0.36
N ILE A 13 3.73 -7.53 -0.99
CA ILE A 13 3.94 -8.95 -1.29
C ILE A 13 5.05 -9.12 -2.33
N SER A 14 5.10 -8.26 -3.32
CA SER A 14 6.13 -8.39 -4.35
C SER A 14 7.52 -8.12 -3.80
N LYS A 15 7.62 -7.37 -2.71
CA LYS A 15 8.90 -7.11 -2.05
C LYS A 15 9.18 -8.10 -0.92
N ASN A 16 8.30 -9.08 -0.75
CA ASN A 16 8.46 -10.11 0.28
C ASN A 16 8.41 -9.57 1.70
N PHE A 17 7.63 -8.53 1.91
CA PHE A 17 7.41 -7.98 3.25
C PHE A 17 6.19 -8.62 3.88
N ARG A 18 6.31 -8.93 5.17
CA ARG A 18 5.16 -9.38 5.93
C ARG A 18 4.55 -8.19 6.67
N LEU A 19 3.32 -8.38 7.15
CA LEU A 19 2.67 -7.30 7.88
C LEU A 19 3.51 -6.84 9.05
N LYS A 20 4.10 -7.78 9.78
CA LYS A 20 4.90 -7.41 10.94
C LYS A 20 6.16 -6.66 10.55
N ASP A 21 6.63 -6.84 9.32
CA ASP A 21 7.79 -6.08 8.86
C ASP A 21 7.47 -4.62 8.66
N LEU A 22 6.21 -4.31 8.38
CA LEU A 22 5.77 -2.95 8.18
C LEU A 22 5.24 -2.30 9.44
N SER A 23 4.81 -3.09 10.41
CA SER A 23 4.22 -2.54 11.62
C SER A 23 5.28 -1.83 12.46
N CYS A 24 4.82 -0.88 13.26
CA CYS A 24 5.71 -0.15 14.15
C CYS A 24 4.87 0.32 15.34
N ASN A 25 5.50 1.13 16.22
CA ASN A 25 4.82 1.59 17.41
C ASN A 25 3.54 2.35 17.09
N GLU A 26 3.52 3.03 15.95
CA GLU A 26 2.39 3.87 15.59
C GLU A 26 1.35 3.15 14.75
N ILE A 27 1.73 2.06 14.09
CA ILE A 27 0.84 1.35 13.17
C ILE A 27 0.94 -0.14 13.46
N SER A 28 -0.18 -0.74 13.85
CA SER A 28 -0.20 -2.17 14.16
C SER A 28 -0.46 -2.96 12.87
N GLU A 29 -0.17 -4.26 12.96
CA GLU A 29 -0.45 -5.16 11.83
C GLU A 29 -1.93 -5.15 11.47
N SER A 30 -2.79 -5.10 12.49
CA SER A 30 -4.23 -5.07 12.23
C SER A 30 -4.63 -3.85 11.44
N THR A 31 -4.06 -2.71 11.78
CA THR A 31 -4.36 -1.47 11.06
C THR A 31 -3.95 -1.58 9.61
N ILE A 32 -2.76 -2.11 9.36
CA ILE A 32 -2.28 -2.25 7.99
C ILE A 32 -3.18 -3.20 7.22
N SER A 33 -3.52 -4.33 7.84
CA SER A 33 -4.36 -5.33 7.19
C SER A 33 -5.71 -4.76 6.82
N ARG A 34 -6.33 -4.00 7.72
CA ARG A 34 -7.62 -3.38 7.43
C ARG A 34 -7.52 -2.38 6.29
N PHE A 35 -6.44 -1.61 6.27
CA PHE A 35 -6.25 -0.67 5.18
C PHE A 35 -6.10 -1.40 3.85
N GLU A 36 -5.32 -2.48 3.84
CA GLU A 36 -5.10 -3.24 2.62
C GLU A 36 -6.39 -3.87 2.10
N ASN A 37 -7.30 -4.18 3.01
CA ASN A 37 -8.57 -4.79 2.63
C ASN A 37 -9.68 -3.76 2.40
N GLY A 38 -9.35 -2.48 2.47
CA GLY A 38 -10.32 -1.44 2.20
C GLY A 38 -11.30 -1.18 3.31
N ILE A 39 -11.02 -1.67 4.52
CA ILE A 39 -11.94 -1.53 5.64
C ILE A 39 -11.78 -0.19 6.34
N THR A 40 -10.54 0.28 6.49
CA THR A 40 -10.27 1.55 7.14
C THR A 40 -9.37 2.40 6.28
N LYS A 41 -9.30 3.67 6.62
CA LYS A 41 -8.39 4.61 5.97
C LYS A 41 -7.18 4.84 6.86
N LEU A 42 -6.09 5.29 6.25
CA LEU A 42 -4.90 5.66 6.99
C LEU A 42 -4.70 7.16 6.86
N SER A 43 -4.12 7.76 7.90
CA SER A 43 -3.69 9.14 7.79
C SER A 43 -2.51 9.21 6.84
N ILE A 44 -2.29 10.40 6.27
CA ILE A 44 -1.19 10.56 5.33
C ILE A 44 0.15 10.33 6.03
N ASN A 45 0.24 10.66 7.31
CA ASN A 45 1.48 10.44 8.06
C ASN A 45 1.78 8.95 8.17
N HIS A 46 0.78 8.16 8.48
CA HIS A 46 0.98 6.71 8.60
C HIS A 46 1.30 6.11 7.24
N PHE A 47 0.63 6.60 6.21
CA PHE A 47 0.88 6.10 4.87
C PHE A 47 2.33 6.38 4.46
N TYR A 48 2.82 7.58 4.77
CA TYR A 48 4.19 7.94 4.47
C TYR A 48 5.18 7.01 5.19
N ILE A 49 4.89 6.69 6.43
CA ILE A 49 5.74 5.77 7.18
C ILE A 49 5.80 4.41 6.49
N LEU A 50 4.66 3.91 6.04
CA LEU A 50 4.62 2.62 5.37
C LEU A 50 5.42 2.64 4.08
N LEU A 51 5.31 3.71 3.30
CA LEU A 51 6.07 3.82 2.06
C LEU A 51 7.56 3.85 2.34
N ASN A 52 7.98 4.57 3.39
CA ASN A 52 9.38 4.58 3.76
C ASN A 52 9.90 3.21 4.13
N ARG A 53 9.09 2.45 4.85
CA ARG A 53 9.53 1.12 5.24
C ARG A 53 9.61 0.19 4.03
N LEU A 54 8.76 0.42 3.04
CA LEU A 54 8.83 -0.34 1.79
C LEU A 54 9.95 0.14 0.87
N GLY A 55 10.48 1.33 1.14
CA GLY A 55 11.56 1.86 0.35
C GLY A 55 11.12 2.52 -0.93
N ILE A 56 9.89 3.02 -0.99
CA ILE A 56 9.40 3.71 -2.18
C ILE A 56 8.96 5.11 -1.81
N SER A 57 8.91 5.98 -2.82
CA SER A 57 8.46 7.35 -2.64
C SER A 57 6.99 7.47 -3.02
N PHE A 58 6.39 8.62 -2.70
CA PHE A 58 5.03 8.89 -3.14
C PHE A 58 4.92 8.84 -4.66
N SER A 59 5.90 9.41 -5.34
CA SER A 59 5.88 9.41 -6.81
C SER A 59 5.90 7.99 -7.36
N GLU A 60 6.73 7.17 -6.79
CA GLU A 60 6.80 5.78 -7.22
C GLU A 60 5.50 5.07 -6.96
N PHE A 61 4.89 5.32 -5.81
CA PHE A 61 3.62 4.71 -5.49
C PHE A 61 2.55 5.16 -6.49
N GLU A 62 2.55 6.43 -6.83
CA GLU A 62 1.58 6.95 -7.79
C GLU A 62 1.73 6.26 -9.14
N GLU A 63 2.96 6.08 -9.59
CA GLU A 63 3.20 5.39 -10.85
C GLU A 63 2.69 3.95 -10.79
N LEU A 64 2.88 3.31 -9.67
CA LEU A 64 2.42 1.92 -9.52
C LEU A 64 0.89 1.86 -9.51
N VAL A 65 0.24 2.85 -8.92
CA VAL A 65 -1.21 2.92 -8.96
C VAL A 65 -1.70 3.06 -10.39
N HIS A 66 -1.09 3.94 -11.15
CA HIS A 66 -1.45 4.10 -12.55
C HIS A 66 -1.26 2.81 -13.32
N CYS A 67 -0.15 2.16 -13.10
CA CYS A 67 0.16 0.91 -13.78
C CYS A 67 -0.88 -0.16 -13.45
N TYR A 68 -1.24 -0.22 -12.18
CA TYR A 68 -2.20 -1.21 -11.71
C TYR A 68 -3.54 -1.04 -12.40
N TYR A 69 -4.04 0.18 -12.45
CA TYR A 69 -5.35 0.42 -13.06
C TYR A 69 -5.29 0.42 -14.57
N SER A 70 -4.17 0.84 -15.15
CA SER A 70 -4.00 0.76 -16.59
C SER A 70 -4.03 -0.66 -17.09
N LYS A 71 -3.40 -1.57 -16.34
CA LYS A 71 -3.43 -2.96 -16.74
C LYS A 71 -4.83 -3.49 -16.78
N LYS A 72 -5.65 -3.10 -15.82
CA LYS A 72 -7.03 -3.53 -15.82
C LYS A 72 -7.78 -2.98 -17.02
N GLU A 73 -7.46 -1.77 -17.39
CA GLU A 73 -8.12 -1.15 -18.54
C GLU A 73 -7.64 -1.73 -19.84
N CYS A 74 -6.41 -2.18 -19.88
CA CYS A 74 -5.84 -2.69 -21.11
C CYS A 74 -6.40 -4.04 -21.52
N PHE A 75 -7.24 -4.57 -20.71
CA PHE A 75 -7.75 -5.87 -20.98
C PHE A 75 -8.99 -5.89 -21.78
N PHE A 76 -9.38 -4.86 -22.38
CA PHE A 76 -10.51 -4.96 -23.27
C PHE A 76 -10.23 -4.54 -24.62
#